data_ca1ed3d79b0331c15d466b783c33ce27
#
_entry.id   ca1ed3d79b0331c15d466b783c33ce27
#
_cell.length_a   1.000
_cell.length_b   1.000
_cell.length_c   1.000
_cell.angle_alpha   90.00
_cell.angle_beta   90.00
_cell.angle_gamma   90.00
#
_symmetry.space_group_name_H-M   'P 1'
#
loop_
_entity.id
_entity.type
_entity.pdbx_description
1 polymer ?
#
loop_
_entity_poly.entity_id
_entity_poly.type
_entity_poly.pdbx_seq_one_letter_code
_entity_poly.pdbx_strand_id
1 'polypeptide(L)'
;VKVTGDLTETKVHVHTNDPGNAIQYGIELGELVNVKVDNMLARKRALEAEKAPAAVEAPAEPAKEFGMVAVSLGDGFSSIFRDLTVDVVVEGGQTMNPSVDDILNAINQVNAKCVFVFPNNGNVIFAANQAAELAEKEVHVIPTKNVAMGIAAAVAFQDDVSGEENAKRMAEAAEHVK
;
A
#
# COMPACT_ATOMS: atom_id res chain seq x y z
N VAL A 1 5.24 24.31 5.56
CA VAL A 1 4.58 24.56 6.85
C VAL A 1 3.08 24.60 6.62
N LYS A 2 2.32 23.87 7.44
CA LYS A 2 0.85 23.94 7.48
C LYS A 2 0.44 24.30 8.90
N VAL A 3 -0.38 25.34 9.04
CA VAL A 3 -0.88 25.82 10.32
C VAL A 3 -2.40 25.67 10.33
N THR A 4 -2.94 25.04 11.34
CA THR A 4 -4.38 24.87 11.56
C THR A 4 -4.67 25.02 13.05
N GLY A 5 -5.73 25.73 13.42
CA GLY A 5 -6.07 25.93 14.83
C GLY A 5 -7.20 26.92 15.01
N ASP A 6 -7.54 27.17 16.27
CA ASP A 6 -8.53 28.14 16.73
C ASP A 6 -7.90 29.14 17.74
N LEU A 7 -8.73 29.83 18.50
CA LEU A 7 -8.25 30.81 19.46
C LEU A 7 -7.57 30.22 20.71
N THR A 8 -7.67 28.93 20.91
CA THR A 8 -7.18 28.22 22.11
C THR A 8 -6.06 27.24 21.82
N GLU A 9 -6.04 26.64 20.62
CA GLU A 9 -5.06 25.64 20.23
C GLU A 9 -4.66 25.81 18.76
N THR A 10 -3.36 25.82 18.50
CA THR A 10 -2.80 25.90 17.14
C THR A 10 -1.93 24.69 16.85
N LYS A 11 -2.25 23.94 15.82
CA LYS A 11 -1.47 22.81 15.33
C LYS A 11 -0.59 23.25 14.17
N VAL A 12 0.71 23.07 14.33
CA VAL A 12 1.71 23.42 13.32
C VAL A 12 2.38 22.15 12.81
N HIS A 13 2.35 21.97 11.50
CA HIS A 13 3.03 20.88 10.82
C HIS A 13 4.15 21.45 9.94
N VAL A 14 5.38 21.02 10.19
CA VAL A 14 6.60 21.56 9.54
C VAL A 14 7.43 20.42 8.98
N HIS A 15 7.85 20.53 7.73
CA HIS A 15 8.92 19.72 7.16
C HIS A 15 10.21 20.58 7.14
N THR A 16 11.22 20.12 7.82
CA THR A 16 12.51 20.82 7.94
C THR A 16 13.67 19.84 8.11
N ASN A 17 14.87 20.24 7.69
CA ASN A 17 16.08 19.49 7.98
C ASN A 17 16.67 19.83 9.37
N ASP A 18 16.12 20.86 10.01
CA ASP A 18 16.52 21.30 11.35
C ASP A 18 15.30 21.41 12.27
N PRO A 19 14.84 20.28 12.85
CA PRO A 19 13.69 20.28 13.73
C PRO A 19 13.91 21.04 15.03
N GLY A 20 15.17 21.16 15.48
CA GLY A 20 15.52 21.90 16.69
C GLY A 20 15.13 23.38 16.59
N ASN A 21 15.46 24.03 15.49
CA ASN A 21 15.07 25.41 15.24
C ASN A 21 13.54 25.59 15.15
N ALA A 22 12.84 24.65 14.52
CA ALA A 22 11.37 24.70 14.44
C ALA A 22 10.73 24.63 15.83
N ILE A 23 11.25 23.79 16.73
CA ILE A 23 10.79 23.68 18.11
C ILE A 23 11.12 24.95 18.89
N GLN A 24 12.33 25.49 18.72
CA GLN A 24 12.74 26.74 19.38
C GLN A 24 11.82 27.91 19.05
N TYR A 25 11.49 28.11 17.77
CA TYR A 25 10.51 29.10 17.36
C TYR A 25 9.11 28.82 17.93
N GLY A 26 8.71 27.55 18.03
CA GLY A 26 7.44 27.19 18.66
C GLY A 26 7.37 27.62 20.14
N ILE A 27 8.46 27.41 20.90
CA ILE A 27 8.56 27.81 22.32
C ILE A 27 8.49 29.33 22.49
N GLU A 28 9.07 30.10 21.58
CA GLU A 28 9.00 31.56 21.58
C GLU A 28 7.59 32.10 21.35
N LEU A 29 6.73 31.35 20.66
CA LEU A 29 5.35 31.71 20.38
C LEU A 29 4.37 31.30 21.47
N GLY A 30 4.71 30.28 22.28
CA GLY A 30 3.86 29.78 23.34
C GLY A 30 4.25 28.43 23.88
N GLU A 31 3.42 27.89 24.77
CA GLU A 31 3.64 26.57 25.35
C GLU A 31 3.39 25.47 24.31
N LEU A 32 4.33 24.53 24.18
CA LEU A 32 4.19 23.40 23.26
C LEU A 32 3.63 22.18 23.97
N VAL A 33 2.53 21.65 23.42
CA VAL A 33 1.89 20.42 23.89
C VAL A 33 1.95 19.39 22.75
N ASN A 34 2.28 18.15 23.07
CA ASN A 34 2.33 17.03 22.10
C ASN A 34 3.30 17.24 20.92
N VAL A 35 4.57 17.57 21.24
CA VAL A 35 5.61 17.68 20.22
C VAL A 35 5.97 16.30 19.67
N LYS A 36 5.75 16.09 18.36
CA LYS A 36 6.14 14.89 17.64
C LYS A 36 7.19 15.23 16.58
N VAL A 37 8.33 14.56 16.63
CA VAL A 37 9.41 14.73 15.64
C VAL A 37 9.67 13.37 14.99
N ASP A 38 9.38 13.27 13.71
CA ASP A 38 9.65 12.08 12.91
C ASP A 38 10.78 12.34 11.93
N ASN A 39 11.83 11.52 11.97
CA ASN A 39 12.92 11.61 11.00
C ASN A 39 12.54 10.86 9.71
N MET A 40 12.07 11.62 8.71
CA MET A 40 11.65 11.06 7.41
C MET A 40 12.82 10.41 6.65
N LEU A 41 14.06 10.88 6.85
CA LEU A 41 15.25 10.26 6.24
C LEU A 41 15.61 8.94 6.93
N ALA A 42 15.45 8.85 8.26
CA ALA A 42 15.63 7.58 8.98
C ALA A 42 14.54 6.58 8.59
N ARG A 43 13.30 7.02 8.45
CA ARG A 43 12.20 6.19 7.95
C ARG A 43 12.44 5.74 6.50
N LYS A 44 12.94 6.64 5.64
CA LYS A 44 13.36 6.30 4.29
C LYS A 44 14.54 5.31 4.29
N ARG A 45 15.55 5.52 5.15
CA ARG A 45 16.69 4.60 5.30
C ARG A 45 16.30 3.25 5.91
N ALA A 46 15.36 3.22 6.85
CA ALA A 46 14.81 1.98 7.39
C ALA A 46 14.03 1.21 6.31
N LEU A 47 13.20 1.90 5.52
CA LEU A 47 12.54 1.35 4.35
C LEU A 47 13.53 0.94 3.24
N GLU A 48 14.64 1.68 3.08
CA GLU A 48 15.72 1.33 2.15
C GLU A 48 16.62 0.21 2.71
N ALA A 49 16.76 0.07 4.02
CA ALA A 49 17.49 -1.03 4.66
C ALA A 49 16.65 -2.32 4.73
N GLU A 50 15.33 -2.22 4.88
CA GLU A 50 14.40 -3.33 4.64
C GLU A 50 14.26 -3.64 3.14
N LYS A 51 14.54 -2.65 2.28
CA LYS A 51 14.73 -2.75 0.83
C LYS A 51 16.19 -2.95 0.42
N ALA A 52 17.12 -3.26 1.35
CA ALA A 52 18.44 -3.71 0.93
C ALA A 52 18.23 -4.95 0.06
N PRO A 53 18.60 -4.91 -1.21
CA PRO A 53 18.29 -5.99 -2.12
C PRO A 53 19.02 -7.22 -1.61
N ALA A 54 18.28 -8.26 -1.23
CA ALA A 54 18.73 -9.56 -1.63
C ALA A 54 19.02 -9.40 -3.13
N ALA A 55 20.26 -9.62 -3.53
CA ALA A 55 20.84 -9.37 -4.85
C ALA A 55 19.78 -9.38 -5.95
N VAL A 56 19.76 -8.33 -6.77
CA VAL A 56 19.03 -8.34 -8.05
C VAL A 56 19.69 -9.44 -8.86
N GLU A 57 19.24 -10.68 -8.66
CA GLU A 57 19.39 -11.71 -9.64
C GLU A 57 18.60 -11.23 -10.86
N ALA A 58 19.25 -11.24 -12.02
CA ALA A 58 18.62 -11.04 -13.31
C ALA A 58 17.30 -11.81 -13.37
N PRO A 59 16.28 -11.35 -14.13
CA PRO A 59 14.93 -11.90 -14.09
C PRO A 59 15.00 -13.42 -14.27
N ALA A 60 14.95 -14.13 -13.16
CA ALA A 60 14.66 -15.54 -13.16
C ALA A 60 13.30 -15.70 -13.85
N GLU A 61 13.16 -16.68 -14.71
CA GLU A 61 11.86 -17.02 -15.29
C GLU A 61 10.80 -16.98 -14.19
N PRO A 62 9.63 -16.39 -14.42
CA PRO A 62 8.62 -16.21 -13.37
C PRO A 62 8.30 -17.59 -12.77
N ALA A 63 8.50 -17.71 -11.46
CA ALA A 63 8.33 -18.97 -10.75
C ALA A 63 6.86 -19.41 -10.67
N LYS A 64 5.94 -18.45 -10.83
CA LYS A 64 4.48 -18.66 -10.79
C LYS A 64 3.82 -18.03 -12.02
N GLU A 65 2.72 -18.61 -12.46
CA GLU A 65 1.90 -18.04 -13.51
C GLU A 65 1.10 -16.85 -12.97
N PHE A 66 0.54 -16.99 -11.77
CA PHE A 66 -0.28 -15.98 -11.11
C PHE A 66 0.26 -15.60 -9.74
N GLY A 67 0.09 -14.34 -9.37
CA GLY A 67 0.38 -13.83 -8.05
C GLY A 67 -0.64 -12.80 -7.60
N MET A 68 -0.64 -12.48 -6.32
CA MET A 68 -1.64 -11.59 -5.71
C MET A 68 -1.01 -10.57 -4.79
N VAL A 69 -1.49 -9.33 -4.89
CA VAL A 69 -1.14 -8.22 -3.99
C VAL A 69 -2.42 -7.68 -3.36
N ALA A 70 -2.44 -7.53 -2.05
CA ALA A 70 -3.57 -6.92 -1.36
C ALA A 70 -3.14 -5.70 -0.55
N VAL A 71 -3.96 -4.67 -0.52
CA VAL A 71 -3.82 -3.56 0.42
C VAL A 71 -4.66 -3.86 1.65
N SER A 72 -4.08 -3.79 2.82
CA SER A 72 -4.76 -4.13 4.07
C SER A 72 -4.34 -3.22 5.22
N LEU A 73 -5.27 -2.99 6.16
CA LEU A 73 -5.03 -2.25 7.38
C LEU A 73 -4.98 -3.21 8.58
N GLY A 74 -3.80 -3.27 9.21
CA GLY A 74 -3.57 -4.01 10.44
C GLY A 74 -3.30 -5.51 10.25
N ASP A 75 -2.67 -6.10 11.27
CA ASP A 75 -2.11 -7.46 11.22
C ASP A 75 -3.17 -8.56 11.04
N GLY A 76 -4.38 -8.34 11.58
CA GLY A 76 -5.45 -9.34 11.51
C GLY A 76 -5.91 -9.63 10.08
N PHE A 77 -6.16 -8.60 9.30
CA PHE A 77 -6.55 -8.78 7.89
C PHE A 77 -5.37 -9.20 7.03
N SER A 78 -4.17 -8.72 7.35
CA SER A 78 -2.94 -9.14 6.66
C SER A 78 -2.70 -10.65 6.81
N SER A 79 -2.98 -11.21 7.97
CA SER A 79 -2.90 -12.66 8.20
C SER A 79 -3.91 -13.44 7.35
N ILE A 80 -5.15 -12.96 7.26
CA ILE A 80 -6.19 -13.58 6.42
C ILE A 80 -5.77 -13.61 4.95
N PHE A 81 -5.22 -12.51 4.42
CA PHE A 81 -4.75 -12.48 3.03
C PHE A 81 -3.58 -13.42 2.79
N ARG A 82 -2.66 -13.57 3.75
CA ARG A 82 -1.57 -14.55 3.66
C ARG A 82 -2.10 -15.98 3.65
N ASP A 83 -3.11 -16.28 4.47
CA ASP A 83 -3.77 -17.59 4.49
C ASP A 83 -4.50 -17.91 3.17
N LEU A 84 -4.93 -16.87 2.44
CA LEU A 84 -5.52 -16.96 1.11
C LEU A 84 -4.48 -16.93 -0.03
N THR A 85 -3.22 -17.24 0.28
CA THR A 85 -2.10 -17.30 -0.69
C THR A 85 -1.78 -15.97 -1.40
N VAL A 86 -2.15 -14.83 -0.82
CA VAL A 86 -1.71 -13.53 -1.30
C VAL A 86 -0.21 -13.36 -1.03
N ASP A 87 0.56 -13.10 -2.08
CA ASP A 87 2.02 -13.07 -2.03
C ASP A 87 2.57 -11.87 -1.26
N VAL A 88 1.99 -10.70 -1.49
CA VAL A 88 2.43 -9.45 -0.85
C VAL A 88 1.22 -8.68 -0.30
N VAL A 89 1.32 -8.26 0.95
CA VAL A 89 0.34 -7.37 1.57
C VAL A 89 0.97 -6.01 1.80
N VAL A 90 0.39 -4.98 1.20
CA VAL A 90 0.78 -3.57 1.37
C VAL A 90 0.01 -2.99 2.53
N GLU A 91 0.71 -2.45 3.52
CA GLU A 91 0.05 -1.75 4.62
C GLU A 91 -0.55 -0.44 4.12
N GLY A 92 -1.84 -0.30 4.31
CA GLY A 92 -2.57 0.91 3.94
C GLY A 92 -4.01 0.85 4.41
N GLY A 93 -4.61 1.98 4.63
CA GLY A 93 -5.96 2.03 5.15
C GLY A 93 -6.59 3.42 5.08
N GLN A 94 -7.61 3.67 5.89
CA GLN A 94 -8.44 4.89 5.82
C GLN A 94 -7.67 6.21 6.03
N THR A 95 -6.54 6.18 6.72
CA THR A 95 -5.74 7.37 7.05
C THR A 95 -4.39 7.45 6.36
N MET A 96 -3.89 6.32 5.83
CA MET A 96 -2.62 6.24 5.10
C MET A 96 -2.82 5.37 3.85
N ASN A 97 -3.22 6.00 2.75
CA ASN A 97 -3.30 5.31 1.47
C ASN A 97 -1.88 5.06 0.94
N PRO A 98 -1.58 3.84 0.45
CA PRO A 98 -0.32 3.57 -0.21
C PRO A 98 -0.20 4.42 -1.48
N SER A 99 1.03 4.84 -1.78
CA SER A 99 1.34 5.55 -3.02
C SER A 99 1.34 4.60 -4.22
N VAL A 100 1.38 5.16 -5.42
CA VAL A 100 1.58 4.40 -6.66
C VAL A 100 2.87 3.59 -6.59
N ASP A 101 3.95 4.20 -6.07
CA ASP A 101 5.25 3.55 -5.93
C ASP A 101 5.23 2.38 -4.94
N ASP A 102 4.47 2.48 -3.84
CA ASP A 102 4.35 1.40 -2.87
C ASP A 102 3.66 0.17 -3.49
N ILE A 103 2.60 0.40 -4.26
CA ILE A 103 1.87 -0.66 -4.97
C ILE A 103 2.72 -1.25 -6.10
N LEU A 104 3.39 -0.41 -6.89
CA LEU A 104 4.28 -0.86 -7.96
C LEU A 104 5.44 -1.72 -7.42
N ASN A 105 6.04 -1.30 -6.31
CA ASN A 105 7.08 -2.08 -5.65
C ASN A 105 6.55 -3.44 -5.16
N ALA A 106 5.33 -3.50 -4.63
CA ALA A 106 4.71 -4.75 -4.22
C ALA A 106 4.45 -5.67 -5.42
N ILE A 107 3.94 -5.13 -6.54
CA ILE A 107 3.76 -5.88 -7.80
C ILE A 107 5.11 -6.46 -8.27
N ASN A 108 6.19 -5.67 -8.22
CA ASN A 108 7.51 -6.09 -8.66
C ASN A 108 8.13 -7.16 -7.75
N GLN A 109 7.80 -7.19 -6.46
CA GLN A 109 8.23 -8.22 -5.52
C GLN A 109 7.60 -9.59 -5.80
N VAL A 110 6.42 -9.62 -6.40
CA VAL A 110 5.75 -10.89 -6.75
C VAL A 110 6.44 -11.50 -7.96
N ASN A 111 7.00 -12.70 -7.82
CA ASN A 111 7.64 -13.42 -8.93
C ASN A 111 6.60 -14.22 -9.73
N ALA A 112 5.73 -13.51 -10.46
CA ALA A 112 4.69 -14.09 -11.30
C ALA A 112 4.57 -13.35 -12.64
N LYS A 113 4.01 -14.02 -13.66
CA LYS A 113 3.74 -13.42 -14.98
C LYS A 113 2.58 -12.45 -14.94
N CYS A 114 1.51 -12.84 -14.24
CA CYS A 114 0.28 -12.07 -14.09
C CYS A 114 0.02 -11.82 -12.60
N VAL A 115 -0.32 -10.59 -12.22
CA VAL A 115 -0.53 -10.19 -10.83
C VAL A 115 -1.92 -9.57 -10.65
N PHE A 116 -2.68 -10.08 -9.68
CA PHE A 116 -3.96 -9.50 -9.27
C PHE A 116 -3.74 -8.55 -8.09
N VAL A 117 -4.31 -7.35 -8.16
CA VAL A 117 -4.20 -6.33 -7.12
C VAL A 117 -5.56 -6.07 -6.50
N PHE A 118 -5.66 -6.20 -5.17
CA PHE A 118 -6.86 -5.90 -4.38
C PHE A 118 -6.64 -4.61 -3.59
N PRO A 119 -7.14 -3.45 -4.06
CA PRO A 119 -6.97 -2.17 -3.37
C PRO A 119 -7.68 -2.10 -2.01
N ASN A 120 -8.82 -2.79 -1.85
CA ASN A 120 -9.63 -2.88 -0.63
C ASN A 120 -10.05 -1.54 -0.03
N ASN A 121 -9.92 -0.48 -0.81
CA ASN A 121 -10.30 0.89 -0.47
C ASN A 121 -10.56 1.67 -1.75
N GLY A 122 -11.71 2.33 -1.86
CA GLY A 122 -12.05 3.13 -3.04
C GLY A 122 -11.04 4.22 -3.38
N ASN A 123 -10.36 4.79 -2.37
CA ASN A 123 -9.34 5.81 -2.56
C ASN A 123 -8.02 5.27 -3.12
N VAL A 124 -7.79 3.96 -3.00
CA VAL A 124 -6.56 3.29 -3.47
C VAL A 124 -6.69 2.77 -4.90
N ILE A 125 -7.91 2.58 -5.41
CA ILE A 125 -8.17 2.03 -6.75
C ILE A 125 -7.44 2.82 -7.83
N PHE A 126 -7.46 4.16 -7.74
CA PHE A 126 -6.78 5.01 -8.72
C PHE A 126 -5.26 4.79 -8.71
N ALA A 127 -4.64 4.75 -7.52
CA ALA A 127 -3.21 4.50 -7.37
C ALA A 127 -2.83 3.08 -7.86
N ALA A 128 -3.69 2.09 -7.61
CA ALA A 128 -3.49 0.72 -8.08
C ALA A 128 -3.54 0.63 -9.62
N ASN A 129 -4.48 1.33 -10.28
CA ASN A 129 -4.54 1.37 -11.73
C ASN A 129 -3.30 2.05 -12.34
N GLN A 130 -2.82 3.15 -11.77
CA GLN A 130 -1.60 3.79 -12.23
C GLN A 130 -0.37 2.88 -12.03
N ALA A 131 -0.28 2.17 -10.91
CA ALA A 131 0.79 1.21 -10.68
C ALA A 131 0.76 0.06 -11.69
N ALA A 132 -0.44 -0.42 -12.06
CA ALA A 132 -0.62 -1.46 -13.07
C ALA A 132 -0.17 -0.99 -14.47
N GLU A 133 -0.43 0.27 -14.84
CA GLU A 133 0.02 0.85 -16.11
C GLU A 133 1.56 1.01 -16.18
N LEU A 134 2.21 1.21 -15.04
CA LEU A 134 3.67 1.36 -14.94
C LEU A 134 4.41 0.03 -14.80
N ALA A 135 3.70 -1.05 -14.50
CA ALA A 135 4.29 -2.36 -14.33
C ALA A 135 4.69 -2.99 -15.67
N GLU A 136 5.82 -3.70 -15.69
CA GLU A 136 6.29 -4.45 -16.87
C GLU A 136 5.60 -5.82 -17.02
N LYS A 137 4.78 -6.20 -16.04
CA LYS A 137 4.03 -7.47 -15.98
C LYS A 137 2.58 -7.26 -16.35
N GLU A 138 1.88 -8.35 -16.68
CA GLU A 138 0.43 -8.34 -16.76
C GLU A 138 -0.17 -8.10 -15.37
N VAL A 139 -0.95 -7.03 -15.19
CA VAL A 139 -1.55 -6.68 -13.91
C VAL A 139 -3.05 -6.41 -14.07
N HIS A 140 -3.85 -7.09 -13.27
CA HIS A 140 -5.29 -6.87 -13.18
C HIS A 140 -5.67 -6.28 -11.83
N VAL A 141 -6.21 -5.08 -11.83
CA VAL A 141 -6.74 -4.44 -10.63
C VAL A 141 -8.20 -4.84 -10.45
N ILE A 142 -8.47 -5.56 -9.36
CA ILE A 142 -9.83 -5.95 -8.99
C ILE A 142 -10.46 -4.81 -8.16
N PRO A 143 -11.57 -4.22 -8.56
CA PRO A 143 -12.09 -2.97 -7.98
C PRO A 143 -12.74 -3.18 -6.60
N THR A 144 -11.98 -3.71 -5.66
CA THR A 144 -12.42 -3.95 -4.28
C THR A 144 -12.40 -2.67 -3.46
N LYS A 145 -13.51 -2.32 -2.84
CA LYS A 145 -13.69 -1.08 -2.06
C LYS A 145 -13.54 -1.29 -0.55
N ASN A 146 -13.52 -2.52 -0.10
CA ASN A 146 -13.30 -2.91 1.29
C ASN A 146 -12.64 -4.29 1.35
N VAL A 147 -12.18 -4.66 2.55
CA VAL A 147 -11.46 -5.91 2.80
C VAL A 147 -12.34 -7.15 2.53
N ALA A 148 -13.64 -7.10 2.82
CA ALA A 148 -14.54 -8.22 2.59
C ALA A 148 -14.68 -8.53 1.08
N MET A 149 -14.73 -7.50 0.25
CA MET A 149 -14.70 -7.66 -1.21
C MET A 149 -13.38 -8.29 -1.68
N GLY A 150 -12.24 -7.87 -1.10
CA GLY A 150 -10.93 -8.44 -1.42
C GLY A 150 -10.81 -9.91 -1.03
N ILE A 151 -11.34 -10.29 0.12
CA ILE A 151 -11.38 -11.69 0.55
C ILE A 151 -12.23 -12.52 -0.41
N ALA A 152 -13.43 -12.05 -0.76
CA ALA A 152 -14.30 -12.75 -1.70
C ALA A 152 -13.65 -12.91 -3.08
N ALA A 153 -12.96 -11.87 -3.56
CA ALA A 153 -12.20 -11.92 -4.80
C ALA A 153 -11.09 -12.95 -4.73
N ALA A 154 -10.27 -12.94 -3.66
CA ALA A 154 -9.17 -13.88 -3.49
C ALA A 154 -9.63 -15.34 -3.44
N VAL A 155 -10.77 -15.61 -2.78
CA VAL A 155 -11.37 -16.96 -2.72
C VAL A 155 -11.91 -17.43 -4.08
N ALA A 156 -12.30 -16.50 -4.96
CA ALA A 156 -12.81 -16.83 -6.29
C ALA A 156 -11.72 -17.16 -7.32
N PHE A 157 -10.45 -17.00 -6.95
CA PHE A 157 -9.32 -17.33 -7.81
C PHE A 157 -9.26 -18.80 -8.19
N GLN A 158 -8.89 -19.08 -9.43
CA GLN A 158 -8.66 -20.43 -9.94
C GLN A 158 -7.37 -20.44 -10.77
N ASP A 159 -6.51 -21.40 -10.52
CA ASP A 159 -5.20 -21.56 -11.17
C ASP A 159 -5.24 -22.21 -12.57
N ASP A 160 -6.40 -22.77 -12.94
CA ASP A 160 -6.66 -23.48 -14.19
C ASP A 160 -7.29 -22.63 -15.30
N VAL A 161 -7.51 -21.33 -15.06
CA VAL A 161 -8.10 -20.39 -16.03
C VAL A 161 -7.17 -19.22 -16.31
N SER A 162 -7.39 -18.50 -17.43
CA SER A 162 -6.56 -17.36 -17.82
C SER A 162 -6.62 -16.19 -16.82
N GLY A 163 -5.63 -15.29 -16.88
CA GLY A 163 -5.59 -14.09 -16.03
C GLY A 163 -6.83 -13.20 -16.23
N GLU A 164 -7.26 -13.00 -17.47
CA GLU A 164 -8.44 -12.20 -17.78
C GLU A 164 -9.74 -12.82 -17.25
N GLU A 165 -9.90 -14.14 -17.36
CA GLU A 165 -11.07 -14.85 -16.83
C GLU A 165 -11.08 -14.82 -15.30
N ASN A 166 -9.90 -14.98 -14.67
CA ASN A 166 -9.76 -14.83 -13.22
C ASN A 166 -10.14 -13.42 -12.76
N ALA A 167 -9.64 -12.38 -13.44
CA ALA A 167 -9.94 -11.00 -13.10
C ALA A 167 -11.45 -10.72 -13.14
N LYS A 168 -12.15 -11.25 -14.13
CA LYS A 168 -13.61 -11.12 -14.26
C LYS A 168 -14.34 -11.84 -13.13
N ARG A 169 -14.00 -13.09 -12.83
CA ARG A 169 -14.61 -13.90 -11.76
C ARG A 169 -14.39 -13.27 -10.38
N MET A 170 -13.17 -12.80 -10.13
CA MET A 170 -12.81 -12.12 -8.88
C MET A 170 -13.59 -10.81 -8.72
N ALA A 171 -13.76 -10.04 -9.79
CA ALA A 171 -14.53 -8.80 -9.77
C ALA A 171 -16.04 -9.11 -9.51
N GLU A 172 -16.60 -10.10 -10.19
CA GLU A 172 -17.98 -10.55 -9.95
C GLU A 172 -18.19 -11.02 -8.50
N ALA A 173 -17.25 -11.81 -7.95
CA ALA A 173 -17.32 -12.25 -6.56
C ALA A 173 -17.26 -11.07 -5.57
N ALA A 174 -16.44 -10.07 -5.84
CA ALA A 174 -16.34 -8.85 -5.05
C ALA A 174 -17.67 -8.06 -5.05
N GLU A 175 -18.34 -7.95 -6.20
CA GLU A 175 -19.60 -7.22 -6.32
C GLU A 175 -20.76 -7.86 -5.55
N HIS A 176 -20.71 -9.18 -5.31
CA HIS A 176 -21.74 -9.89 -4.54
C HIS A 176 -21.65 -9.66 -3.02
N VAL A 177 -20.56 -9.05 -2.54
CA VAL A 177 -20.40 -8.69 -1.12
C VAL A 177 -21.09 -7.35 -0.86
N LYS A 178 -22.15 -7.40 -0.03
CA LYS A 178 -22.92 -6.21 0.38
C LYS A 178 -22.41 -5.63 1.69
#